data_b0a8ff8c3f7ba7a41616a0d0845e3452
#
_entry.id   b0a8ff8c3f7ba7a41616a0d0845e3452
#
_cell.length_a   1.000
_cell.length_b   1.000
_cell.length_c   1.000
_cell.angle_alpha   90.00
_cell.angle_beta   90.00
_cell.angle_gamma   90.00
#
_symmetry.space_group_name_H-M   'P 1'
#
loop_
_entity.id
_entity.type
_entity.pdbx_description
1 polymer ?
#
loop_
_entity_poly.entity_id
_entity_poly.type
_entity_poly.pdbx_seq_one_letter_code
_entity_poly.pdbx_strand_id
1 'polypeptide(L)'
;HRLLEINGGVSEGDTQGTMHFERNEKQPLEADVVIIDEFSMVDIYLMNALLRAIVPGTRLIIVGDVNQLPSVGPGNVLKDMIQAEFCSVVRLHRIFRQAAESQIVMNAHRINSGEEISLENASPDFMHLERKDSASVINVVVQLIMQKLPPHVDASPYDIQVLTPTRKGELGVEHLNQVLQQYMNPADAGKVEREFHGVLFREKDKVMQIKNDYQIRWTKKTSLGDVYEEGTGVFNGDTGIIREIIPVAEQVVVEFEEGKMVEYEYSQMDEMELAYAITIHKSQGSEYPAIVLPVLGGPKMLLGRNLLYLSLIHI
;
A
#
# COMPACT_ATOMS: atom_id res chain seq x y z
N HIS A 1 -14.87 1.06 -1.46
CA HIS A 1 -15.25 0.37 -2.70
C HIS A 1 -15.80 -1.03 -2.42
N ARG A 2 -15.08 -1.89 -1.68
CA ARG A 2 -15.50 -3.28 -1.39
C ARG A 2 -16.86 -3.39 -0.70
N LEU A 3 -17.14 -2.51 0.28
CA LEU A 3 -18.44 -2.47 0.97
C LEU A 3 -19.62 -2.19 0.04
N LEU A 4 -19.38 -1.40 -1.03
CA LEU A 4 -20.41 -1.01 -1.98
C LEU A 4 -20.53 -1.98 -3.17
N GLU A 5 -19.70 -3.03 -3.22
CA GLU A 5 -19.70 -4.06 -4.27
C GLU A 5 -19.65 -3.44 -5.68
N ILE A 6 -18.42 -3.23 -6.20
CA ILE A 6 -18.26 -2.71 -7.56
C ILE A 6 -18.65 -3.79 -8.57
N ASN A 7 -19.61 -3.48 -9.44
CA ASN A 7 -19.89 -4.32 -10.60
C ASN A 7 -18.78 -4.13 -11.66
N GLY A 8 -18.03 -5.20 -11.92
CA GLY A 8 -16.89 -5.22 -12.86
C GLY A 8 -17.27 -5.12 -14.35
N GLY A 9 -18.41 -4.56 -14.69
CA GLY A 9 -18.86 -4.32 -16.05
C GLY A 9 -18.70 -2.85 -16.41
N VAL A 10 -17.62 -2.51 -17.12
CA VAL A 10 -17.65 -1.29 -17.96
C VAL A 10 -18.66 -1.55 -19.07
N SER A 11 -19.87 -1.01 -18.94
CA SER A 11 -20.81 -1.02 -20.07
C SER A 11 -20.20 -0.18 -21.18
N GLU A 12 -19.97 -0.82 -22.35
CA GLU A 12 -19.61 -0.16 -23.58
C GLU A 12 -20.68 0.92 -23.90
N GLY A 13 -20.38 2.17 -23.56
CA GLY A 13 -21.26 3.30 -23.82
C GLY A 13 -21.14 4.48 -22.87
N ASP A 14 -20.55 4.32 -21.70
CA ASP A 14 -20.42 5.41 -20.74
C ASP A 14 -19.06 6.13 -20.90
N THR A 15 -19.08 7.26 -21.60
CA THR A 15 -17.93 8.15 -21.83
C THR A 15 -17.50 8.94 -20.58
N GLN A 16 -18.07 8.65 -19.41
CA GLN A 16 -17.77 9.32 -18.13
C GLN A 16 -17.54 8.32 -17.02
N GLY A 17 -16.64 7.39 -17.09
CA GLY A 17 -16.04 6.63 -15.98
C GLY A 17 -16.82 6.55 -14.64
N THR A 18 -18.14 6.47 -14.67
CA THR A 18 -18.98 6.37 -13.48
C THR A 18 -18.86 4.96 -12.91
N MET A 19 -18.23 4.83 -11.77
CA MET A 19 -18.20 3.58 -11.02
C MET A 19 -19.62 3.16 -10.67
N HIS A 20 -20.07 2.01 -11.18
CA HIS A 20 -21.35 1.43 -10.81
C HIS A 20 -21.19 0.54 -9.58
N PHE A 21 -21.86 0.92 -8.50
CA PHE A 21 -21.93 0.14 -7.27
C PHE A 21 -23.25 -0.64 -7.22
N GLU A 22 -23.19 -1.90 -6.79
CA GLU A 22 -24.38 -2.72 -6.57
C GLU A 22 -25.20 -2.21 -5.41
N ARG A 23 -24.51 -1.79 -4.32
CA ARG A 23 -25.16 -1.17 -3.18
C ARG A 23 -25.51 0.29 -3.47
N ASN A 24 -26.79 0.57 -3.46
CA ASN A 24 -27.39 1.88 -3.79
C ASN A 24 -28.80 1.97 -3.16
N GLU A 25 -29.59 2.97 -3.55
CA GLU A 25 -30.93 3.17 -3.01
C GLU A 25 -31.91 2.01 -3.26
N LYS A 26 -31.67 1.19 -4.30
CA LYS A 26 -32.52 0.03 -4.65
C LYS A 26 -32.06 -1.24 -3.93
N GLN A 27 -30.79 -1.32 -3.60
CA GLN A 27 -30.15 -2.42 -2.86
C GLN A 27 -29.28 -1.85 -1.76
N PRO A 28 -29.86 -1.27 -0.70
CA PRO A 28 -29.09 -0.62 0.36
C PRO A 28 -28.30 -1.61 1.21
N LEU A 29 -27.39 -1.06 2.00
CA LEU A 29 -26.69 -1.82 3.03
C LEU A 29 -27.67 -2.15 4.15
N GLU A 30 -27.85 -3.45 4.41
CA GLU A 30 -28.70 -3.95 5.50
C GLU A 30 -27.88 -3.99 6.80
N ALA A 31 -27.69 -2.81 7.42
CA ALA A 31 -26.90 -2.69 8.64
C ALA A 31 -27.45 -1.58 9.55
N ASP A 32 -27.49 -1.83 10.85
CA ASP A 32 -27.84 -0.83 11.85
C ASP A 32 -26.70 0.15 12.09
N VAL A 33 -25.46 -0.31 11.92
CA VAL A 33 -24.23 0.48 12.11
C VAL A 33 -23.27 0.20 10.97
N VAL A 34 -22.77 1.26 10.35
CA VAL A 34 -21.69 1.18 9.34
C VAL A 34 -20.48 1.92 9.89
N ILE A 35 -19.35 1.25 9.97
CA ILE A 35 -18.06 1.82 10.40
C ILE A 35 -17.14 1.84 9.20
N ILE A 36 -16.63 3.02 8.86
CA ILE A 36 -15.68 3.22 7.77
C ILE A 36 -14.36 3.68 8.37
N ASP A 37 -13.36 2.87 8.24
CA ASP A 37 -11.97 3.21 8.59
C ASP A 37 -11.21 3.77 7.40
N GLU A 38 -10.05 4.40 7.65
CA GLU A 38 -9.20 5.06 6.65
C GLU A 38 -9.95 6.06 5.75
N PHE A 39 -10.86 6.82 6.37
CA PHE A 39 -11.77 7.70 5.64
C PHE A 39 -11.07 8.88 4.95
N SER A 40 -9.82 9.18 5.27
CA SER A 40 -9.00 10.17 4.56
C SER A 40 -8.88 9.89 3.05
N MET A 41 -9.02 8.62 2.66
CA MET A 41 -8.96 8.15 1.27
C MET A 41 -10.28 8.28 0.51
N VAL A 42 -11.36 8.68 1.16
CA VAL A 42 -12.70 8.76 0.53
C VAL A 42 -12.87 10.10 -0.16
N ASP A 43 -13.12 10.05 -1.47
CA ASP A 43 -13.47 11.20 -2.28
C ASP A 43 -14.99 11.52 -2.27
N ILE A 44 -15.38 12.61 -2.94
CA ILE A 44 -16.77 13.03 -2.95
C ILE A 44 -17.69 12.06 -3.71
N TYR A 45 -17.19 11.35 -4.73
CA TYR A 45 -17.97 10.39 -5.48
C TYR A 45 -18.25 9.14 -4.66
N LEU A 46 -17.22 8.63 -3.98
CA LEU A 46 -17.36 7.46 -3.11
C LEU A 46 -18.23 7.77 -1.90
N MET A 47 -18.10 8.99 -1.31
CA MET A 47 -19.00 9.44 -0.24
C MET A 47 -20.45 9.53 -0.71
N ASN A 48 -20.70 10.08 -1.89
CA ASN A 48 -22.06 10.13 -2.45
C ASN A 48 -22.63 8.72 -2.65
N ALA A 49 -21.84 7.79 -3.19
CA ALA A 49 -22.26 6.39 -3.37
C ALA A 49 -22.58 5.72 -2.02
N LEU A 50 -21.74 5.93 -0.99
CA LEU A 50 -21.97 5.43 0.34
C LEU A 50 -23.28 5.95 0.94
N LEU A 51 -23.53 7.27 0.85
CA LEU A 51 -24.77 7.88 1.38
C LEU A 51 -26.03 7.38 0.67
N ARG A 52 -25.93 7.06 -0.62
CA ARG A 52 -27.04 6.47 -1.38
C ARG A 52 -27.33 5.02 -1.01
N ALA A 53 -26.31 4.31 -0.50
CA ALA A 53 -26.45 2.91 -0.06
C ALA A 53 -26.88 2.76 1.41
N ILE A 54 -26.87 3.82 2.20
CA ILE A 54 -27.25 3.80 3.62
C ILE A 54 -28.73 4.17 3.75
N VAL A 55 -29.48 3.39 4.55
CA VAL A 55 -30.88 3.69 4.86
C VAL A 55 -31.01 4.69 6.02
N PRO A 56 -32.06 5.52 6.04
CA PRO A 56 -32.34 6.37 7.19
C PRO A 56 -32.48 5.56 8.49
N GLY A 57 -31.75 5.97 9.53
CA GLY A 57 -31.68 5.28 10.81
C GLY A 57 -30.41 4.49 11.05
N THR A 58 -29.66 4.14 10.00
CA THR A 58 -28.32 3.55 10.13
C THR A 58 -27.36 4.53 10.79
N ARG A 59 -26.63 4.07 11.79
CA ARG A 59 -25.55 4.85 12.44
C ARG A 59 -24.29 4.75 11.61
N LEU A 60 -23.79 5.88 11.12
CA LEU A 60 -22.52 5.97 10.41
C LEU A 60 -21.41 6.43 11.36
N ILE A 61 -20.35 5.64 11.50
CA ILE A 61 -19.14 5.97 12.26
C ILE A 61 -18.00 6.07 11.26
N ILE A 62 -17.34 7.22 11.26
CA ILE A 62 -16.24 7.54 10.36
C ILE A 62 -14.96 7.63 11.18
N VAL A 63 -13.94 6.86 10.81
CA VAL A 63 -12.61 6.86 11.43
C VAL A 63 -11.60 7.26 10.38
N GLY A 64 -10.67 8.14 10.70
CA GLY A 64 -9.65 8.57 9.75
C GLY A 64 -8.75 9.67 10.30
N ASP A 65 -7.65 9.91 9.61
CA ASP A 65 -6.67 10.92 9.97
C ASP A 65 -6.61 12.02 8.90
N VAL A 66 -7.02 13.22 9.27
CA VAL A 66 -7.02 14.41 8.38
C VAL A 66 -5.61 14.90 7.98
N ASN A 67 -4.57 14.39 8.65
CA ASN A 67 -3.18 14.76 8.42
C ASN A 67 -2.47 13.80 7.45
N GLN A 68 -3.08 12.66 7.17
CA GLN A 68 -2.66 11.78 6.08
C GLN A 68 -2.90 12.42 4.71
N LEU A 69 -2.53 11.72 3.65
CA LEU A 69 -2.77 12.21 2.30
C LEU A 69 -4.28 12.21 2.01
N PRO A 70 -4.79 13.27 1.37
CA PRO A 70 -6.18 13.28 0.92
C PRO A 70 -6.40 12.23 -0.18
N SER A 71 -7.67 11.94 -0.48
CA SER A 71 -8.06 11.10 -1.59
C SER A 71 -7.44 11.56 -2.92
N VAL A 72 -7.13 10.63 -3.81
CA VAL A 72 -6.67 10.95 -5.18
C VAL A 72 -7.81 11.56 -6.00
N GLY A 73 -9.06 11.16 -5.72
CA GLY A 73 -10.26 11.74 -6.31
C GLY A 73 -10.59 13.13 -5.73
N PRO A 74 -11.57 13.84 -6.31
CA PRO A 74 -11.89 15.20 -5.93
C PRO A 74 -12.54 15.29 -4.54
N GLY A 75 -12.23 16.38 -3.83
CA GLY A 75 -12.79 16.72 -2.52
C GLY A 75 -11.90 16.27 -1.34
N ASN A 76 -12.12 16.90 -0.19
CA ASN A 76 -11.46 16.55 1.08
C ASN A 76 -12.54 16.27 2.13
N VAL A 77 -13.31 15.21 1.87
CA VAL A 77 -14.58 14.93 2.56
C VAL A 77 -14.44 14.90 4.07
N LEU A 78 -13.45 14.16 4.60
CA LEU A 78 -13.25 14.05 6.05
C LEU A 78 -12.98 15.42 6.69
N LYS A 79 -12.10 16.21 6.09
CA LYS A 79 -11.76 17.54 6.61
C LYS A 79 -12.94 18.48 6.54
N ASP A 80 -13.67 18.47 5.42
CA ASP A 80 -14.82 19.34 5.20
C ASP A 80 -15.97 18.99 6.16
N MET A 81 -16.21 17.69 6.42
CA MET A 81 -17.18 17.23 7.41
C MET A 81 -16.86 17.71 8.83
N ILE A 82 -15.57 17.64 9.23
CA ILE A 82 -15.11 18.10 10.54
C ILE A 82 -15.26 19.62 10.65
N GLN A 83 -14.95 20.37 9.59
CA GLN A 83 -15.07 21.84 9.59
C GLN A 83 -16.53 22.34 9.57
N ALA A 84 -17.41 21.57 8.96
CA ALA A 84 -18.84 21.91 8.89
C ALA A 84 -19.59 21.73 10.22
N GLU A 85 -18.99 21.05 11.21
CA GLU A 85 -19.52 20.87 12.57
C GLU A 85 -20.98 20.35 12.67
N PHE A 86 -21.46 19.65 11.61
CA PHE A 86 -22.83 19.14 11.59
C PHE A 86 -22.96 17.76 12.27
N CYS A 87 -21.88 17.13 12.64
CA CYS A 87 -21.86 15.84 13.34
C CYS A 87 -20.91 15.88 14.55
N SER A 88 -21.10 14.94 15.47
CA SER A 88 -20.21 14.80 16.63
C SER A 88 -18.81 14.35 16.19
N VAL A 89 -17.79 15.09 16.62
CA VAL A 89 -16.39 14.80 16.31
C VAL A 89 -15.64 14.48 17.60
N VAL A 90 -15.00 13.32 17.63
CA VAL A 90 -14.07 12.92 18.69
C VAL A 90 -12.66 12.97 18.15
N ARG A 91 -11.79 13.74 18.76
CA ARG A 91 -10.38 13.84 18.37
C ARG A 91 -9.51 13.12 19.38
N LEU A 92 -8.68 12.20 18.90
CA LEU A 92 -7.71 11.49 19.71
C LEU A 92 -6.40 12.31 19.72
N HIS A 93 -6.04 12.85 20.88
CA HIS A 93 -4.84 13.69 21.04
C HIS A 93 -3.78 13.05 21.94
N ARG A 94 -4.16 11.98 22.66
CA ARG A 94 -3.29 11.42 23.69
C ARG A 94 -2.39 10.34 23.11
N ILE A 95 -1.09 10.58 23.17
CA ILE A 95 -0.08 9.56 22.92
C ILE A 95 0.04 8.71 24.18
N PHE A 96 -0.07 7.40 24.07
CA PHE A 96 0.16 6.51 25.19
C PHE A 96 1.65 6.50 25.59
N ARG A 97 1.92 6.25 26.88
CA ARG A 97 3.28 6.33 27.44
C ARG A 97 4.30 5.47 26.69
N GLN A 98 3.93 4.27 26.27
CA GLN A 98 4.80 3.38 25.46
C GLN A 98 5.15 3.98 24.10
N ALA A 99 4.19 4.61 23.43
CA ALA A 99 4.42 5.29 22.15
C ALA A 99 5.21 6.61 22.32
N ALA A 100 5.19 7.23 23.49
CA ALA A 100 5.97 8.45 23.77
C ALA A 100 7.49 8.18 23.89
N GLU A 101 7.91 6.93 24.05
CA GLU A 101 9.32 6.54 24.05
C GLU A 101 9.84 6.28 22.63
N SER A 102 8.96 6.10 21.65
CA SER A 102 9.31 5.91 20.24
C SER A 102 9.66 7.24 19.56
N GLN A 103 10.85 7.32 18.97
CA GLN A 103 11.23 8.48 18.15
C GLN A 103 10.46 8.56 16.84
N ILE A 104 10.01 7.42 16.28
CA ILE A 104 9.14 7.39 15.13
C ILE A 104 7.86 8.15 15.42
N VAL A 105 7.16 7.79 16.51
CA VAL A 105 5.90 8.41 16.92
C VAL A 105 6.10 9.90 17.26
N MET A 106 7.14 10.23 18.00
CA MET A 106 7.45 11.62 18.36
C MET A 106 7.76 12.48 17.13
N ASN A 107 8.56 11.96 16.19
CA ASN A 107 8.86 12.67 14.97
C ASN A 107 7.64 12.79 14.06
N ALA A 108 6.79 11.78 13.96
CA ALA A 108 5.52 11.87 13.24
C ALA A 108 4.64 13.01 13.79
N HIS A 109 4.52 13.13 15.11
CA HIS A 109 3.78 14.24 15.74
C HIS A 109 4.42 15.61 15.47
N ARG A 110 5.74 15.73 15.56
CA ARG A 110 6.44 16.99 15.22
C ARG A 110 6.22 17.40 13.77
N ILE A 111 6.34 16.46 12.83
CA ILE A 111 6.06 16.70 11.42
C ILE A 111 4.63 17.21 11.25
N ASN A 112 3.67 16.56 11.89
CA ASN A 112 2.27 16.94 11.83
C ASN A 112 2.02 18.36 12.38
N SER A 113 2.65 18.71 13.50
CA SER A 113 2.59 20.05 14.11
C SER A 113 3.39 21.10 13.36
N GLY A 114 4.22 20.70 12.38
CA GLY A 114 5.13 21.61 11.63
C GLY A 114 6.37 21.98 12.41
N GLU A 115 6.73 21.22 13.40
CA GLU A 115 7.95 21.37 14.21
C GLU A 115 9.13 20.66 13.54
N GLU A 116 10.35 21.04 13.92
CA GLU A 116 11.56 20.35 13.47
C GLU A 116 11.68 18.98 14.11
N ILE A 117 12.05 17.99 13.30
CA ILE A 117 12.30 16.62 13.77
C ILE A 117 13.73 16.48 14.29
N SER A 118 13.92 15.57 15.27
CA SER A 118 15.26 15.17 15.67
C SER A 118 15.84 14.18 14.66
N LEU A 119 16.99 14.52 14.09
CA LEU A 119 17.80 13.66 13.21
C LEU A 119 18.98 13.03 13.97
N GLU A 120 19.03 13.18 15.28
CA GLU A 120 20.00 12.53 16.12
C GLU A 120 19.65 11.03 16.23
N ASN A 121 20.63 10.17 15.99
CA ASN A 121 20.48 8.71 16.13
C ASN A 121 20.49 8.31 17.61
N ALA A 122 19.59 8.87 18.40
CA ALA A 122 19.51 8.67 19.83
C ALA A 122 18.63 7.48 20.24
N SER A 123 17.88 6.92 19.29
CA SER A 123 16.94 5.83 19.51
C SER A 123 17.17 4.69 18.52
N PRO A 124 16.93 3.44 18.90
CA PRO A 124 17.10 2.31 18.00
C PRO A 124 16.00 2.21 16.93
N ASP A 125 14.86 2.88 17.12
CA ASP A 125 13.70 2.80 16.22
C ASP A 125 13.73 3.83 15.09
N PHE A 126 14.46 4.95 15.22
CA PHE A 126 14.55 6.00 14.20
C PHE A 126 16.01 6.34 13.93
N MET A 127 16.46 6.14 12.69
CA MET A 127 17.83 6.39 12.27
C MET A 127 17.89 7.29 11.03
N HIS A 128 18.76 8.28 11.07
CA HIS A 128 19.05 9.16 9.94
C HIS A 128 20.50 8.95 9.46
N LEU A 129 20.66 8.73 8.15
CA LEU A 129 21.95 8.48 7.49
C LEU A 129 22.13 9.48 6.34
N GLU A 130 22.97 10.48 6.53
CA GLU A 130 23.24 11.48 5.49
C GLU A 130 24.16 10.90 4.40
N ARG A 131 23.76 11.09 3.12
CA ARG A 131 24.54 10.78 1.92
C ARG A 131 24.39 11.92 0.92
N LYS A 132 25.40 12.09 0.05
CA LYS A 132 25.48 13.26 -0.86
C LYS A 132 25.07 12.96 -2.28
N ASP A 133 25.00 11.68 -2.66
CA ASP A 133 24.70 11.24 -4.02
C ASP A 133 23.83 9.99 -4.02
N SER A 134 23.10 9.77 -5.12
CA SER A 134 22.15 8.68 -5.28
C SER A 134 22.81 7.30 -5.21
N ALA A 135 24.01 7.14 -5.76
CA ALA A 135 24.70 5.86 -5.75
C ALA A 135 25.06 5.42 -4.32
N SER A 136 25.55 6.37 -3.49
CA SER A 136 25.83 6.15 -2.08
C SER A 136 24.53 5.84 -1.30
N VAL A 137 23.41 6.51 -1.62
CA VAL A 137 22.10 6.21 -1.01
C VAL A 137 21.67 4.80 -1.34
N ILE A 138 21.70 4.40 -2.61
CA ILE A 138 21.30 3.06 -3.09
C ILE A 138 22.15 1.98 -2.40
N ASN A 139 23.46 2.16 -2.35
CA ASN A 139 24.34 1.22 -1.64
C ASN A 139 23.97 1.04 -0.18
N VAL A 140 23.62 2.12 0.51
CA VAL A 140 23.17 2.06 1.91
C VAL A 140 21.81 1.35 2.02
N VAL A 141 20.87 1.64 1.12
CA VAL A 141 19.57 0.95 1.08
C VAL A 141 19.76 -0.57 0.96
N VAL A 142 20.59 -1.01 0.01
CA VAL A 142 20.92 -2.44 -0.17
C VAL A 142 21.53 -3.04 1.10
N GLN A 143 22.51 -2.38 1.70
CA GLN A 143 23.15 -2.87 2.94
C GLN A 143 22.18 -2.94 4.12
N LEU A 144 21.29 -1.96 4.26
CA LEU A 144 20.28 -1.94 5.31
C LEU A 144 19.34 -3.14 5.17
N ILE A 145 18.81 -3.37 3.98
CA ILE A 145 17.84 -4.45 3.74
C ILE A 145 18.49 -5.82 3.83
N MET A 146 19.68 -6.00 3.25
CA MET A 146 20.30 -7.32 3.18
C MET A 146 21.01 -7.74 4.46
N GLN A 147 21.51 -6.79 5.27
CA GLN A 147 22.44 -7.12 6.35
C GLN A 147 22.10 -6.51 7.70
N LYS A 148 21.62 -5.25 7.74
CA LYS A 148 21.56 -4.50 8.99
C LYS A 148 20.21 -4.58 9.68
N LEU A 149 19.13 -4.35 8.93
CA LEU A 149 17.77 -4.32 9.48
C LEU A 149 17.22 -5.70 9.84
N PRO A 150 17.41 -6.77 9.03
CA PRO A 150 16.85 -8.08 9.37
C PRO A 150 17.15 -8.55 10.80
N PRO A 151 18.40 -8.57 11.27
CA PRO A 151 18.69 -8.95 12.65
C PRO A 151 18.28 -7.89 13.69
N HIS A 152 18.09 -6.63 13.26
CA HIS A 152 17.70 -5.55 14.18
C HIS A 152 16.22 -5.59 14.55
N VAL A 153 15.36 -5.97 13.59
CA VAL A 153 13.90 -6.03 13.76
C VAL A 153 13.35 -7.46 13.78
N ASP A 154 14.22 -8.47 13.79
CA ASP A 154 13.87 -9.90 13.75
C ASP A 154 12.90 -10.24 12.60
N ALA A 155 13.21 -9.76 11.41
CA ALA A 155 12.37 -9.92 10.22
C ALA A 155 13.19 -10.38 9.01
N SER A 156 12.51 -10.92 8.00
CA SER A 156 13.12 -11.25 6.72
C SER A 156 13.43 -9.98 5.92
N PRO A 157 14.45 -9.98 5.04
CA PRO A 157 14.66 -8.90 4.08
C PRO A 157 13.41 -8.56 3.24
N TYR A 158 12.55 -9.54 2.97
CA TYR A 158 11.29 -9.36 2.23
C TYR A 158 10.22 -8.61 3.02
N ASP A 159 10.28 -8.60 4.36
CA ASP A 159 9.33 -7.91 5.23
C ASP A 159 9.69 -6.42 5.40
N ILE A 160 10.95 -6.07 5.10
CA ILE A 160 11.42 -4.68 5.15
C ILE A 160 11.00 -3.97 3.86
N GLN A 161 10.37 -2.80 3.99
CA GLN A 161 9.85 -2.08 2.84
C GLN A 161 10.67 -0.83 2.52
N VAL A 162 11.02 -0.66 1.24
CA VAL A 162 11.56 0.61 0.74
C VAL A 162 10.40 1.47 0.27
N LEU A 163 10.30 2.69 0.83
CA LEU A 163 9.31 3.68 0.45
C LEU A 163 9.99 4.84 -0.27
N THR A 164 9.46 5.26 -1.40
CA THR A 164 9.99 6.43 -2.13
C THR A 164 8.87 7.36 -2.56
N PRO A 165 9.10 8.68 -2.61
CA PRO A 165 8.08 9.63 -3.03
C PRO A 165 7.80 9.60 -4.54
N THR A 166 8.69 9.01 -5.36
CA THR A 166 8.63 9.10 -6.82
C THR A 166 8.62 7.73 -7.50
N ARG A 167 7.98 7.65 -8.68
CA ARG A 167 8.05 6.44 -9.51
C ARG A 167 9.33 6.40 -10.36
N LYS A 168 9.74 7.54 -10.91
CA LYS A 168 10.87 7.69 -11.84
C LYS A 168 12.06 8.39 -11.18
N GLY A 169 13.24 8.25 -11.80
CA GLY A 169 14.50 8.81 -11.32
C GLY A 169 15.36 7.79 -10.59
N GLU A 170 16.56 8.19 -10.19
CA GLU A 170 17.55 7.29 -9.58
C GLU A 170 17.09 6.65 -8.26
N LEU A 171 16.32 7.38 -7.46
CA LEU A 171 15.68 6.87 -6.23
C LEU A 171 14.18 6.60 -6.41
N GLY A 172 13.71 6.46 -7.66
CA GLY A 172 12.33 6.12 -7.96
C GLY A 172 12.06 4.61 -7.88
N VAL A 173 10.79 4.25 -7.73
CA VAL A 173 10.31 2.86 -7.62
C VAL A 173 10.87 1.98 -8.73
N GLU A 174 10.83 2.46 -9.99
CA GLU A 174 11.23 1.66 -11.15
C GLU A 174 12.71 1.24 -11.08
N HIS A 175 13.60 2.18 -10.80
CA HIS A 175 15.03 1.92 -10.68
C HIS A 175 15.40 1.14 -9.41
N LEU A 176 14.81 1.52 -8.27
CA LEU A 176 15.06 0.82 -7.01
C LEU A 176 14.61 -0.64 -7.07
N ASN A 177 13.48 -0.95 -7.70
CA ASN A 177 13.04 -2.33 -7.88
C ASN A 177 14.01 -3.15 -8.72
N GLN A 178 14.55 -2.60 -9.81
CA GLN A 178 15.56 -3.28 -10.62
C GLN A 178 16.84 -3.57 -9.82
N VAL A 179 17.31 -2.58 -9.05
CA VAL A 179 18.50 -2.77 -8.21
C VAL A 179 18.24 -3.79 -7.10
N LEU A 180 17.14 -3.64 -6.36
CA LEU A 180 16.83 -4.54 -5.25
C LEU A 180 16.58 -5.97 -5.71
N GLN A 181 15.92 -6.18 -6.85
CA GLN A 181 15.77 -7.51 -7.44
C GLN A 181 17.11 -8.20 -7.65
N GLN A 182 18.14 -7.49 -8.16
CA GLN A 182 19.45 -8.06 -8.39
C GLN A 182 20.14 -8.55 -7.11
N TYR A 183 19.89 -7.88 -5.97
CA TYR A 183 20.50 -8.25 -4.69
C TYR A 183 19.64 -9.22 -3.88
N MET A 184 18.33 -9.03 -3.85
CA MET A 184 17.42 -9.85 -3.04
C MET A 184 17.00 -11.15 -3.74
N ASN A 185 16.89 -11.10 -5.05
CA ASN A 185 16.50 -12.24 -5.89
C ASN A 185 17.36 -12.30 -7.16
N PRO A 186 18.67 -12.58 -7.07
CA PRO A 186 19.55 -12.64 -8.22
C PRO A 186 19.13 -13.73 -9.22
N ALA A 187 19.49 -13.51 -10.49
CA ALA A 187 19.30 -14.50 -11.54
C ALA A 187 19.99 -15.81 -11.19
N ASP A 188 19.35 -16.92 -11.45
CA ASP A 188 19.83 -18.28 -11.21
C ASP A 188 19.30 -19.20 -12.32
N ALA A 189 20.11 -20.15 -12.77
CA ALA A 189 19.73 -21.11 -13.82
C ALA A 189 18.49 -21.99 -13.44
N GLY A 190 18.18 -22.08 -12.16
CA GLY A 190 17.01 -22.82 -11.66
C GLY A 190 15.72 -21.99 -11.55
N LYS A 191 15.76 -20.69 -11.90
CA LYS A 191 14.60 -19.82 -11.85
C LYS A 191 14.13 -19.46 -13.26
N VAL A 192 12.83 -19.50 -13.47
CA VAL A 192 12.22 -18.99 -14.70
C VAL A 192 12.08 -17.48 -14.61
N GLU A 193 12.43 -16.81 -15.71
CA GLU A 193 12.28 -15.35 -15.87
C GLU A 193 11.42 -15.05 -17.09
N ARG A 194 10.60 -14.01 -16.98
CA ARG A 194 9.81 -13.52 -18.11
C ARG A 194 9.66 -12.00 -18.05
N GLU A 195 9.82 -11.38 -19.20
CA GLU A 195 9.57 -9.95 -19.36
C GLU A 195 8.11 -9.69 -19.74
N PHE A 196 7.46 -8.78 -19.01
CA PHE A 196 6.13 -8.27 -19.30
C PHE A 196 6.19 -6.74 -19.30
N HIS A 197 5.75 -6.12 -20.39
CA HIS A 197 5.70 -4.65 -20.52
C HIS A 197 7.01 -3.92 -20.14
N GLY A 198 8.16 -4.51 -20.48
CA GLY A 198 9.48 -3.94 -20.19
C GLY A 198 9.97 -4.14 -18.75
N VAL A 199 9.25 -4.92 -17.94
CA VAL A 199 9.65 -5.32 -16.59
C VAL A 199 9.98 -6.80 -16.56
N LEU A 200 11.17 -7.15 -16.09
CA LEU A 200 11.59 -8.54 -15.90
C LEU A 200 11.07 -9.06 -14.56
N PHE A 201 10.22 -10.08 -14.63
CA PHE A 201 9.75 -10.83 -13.47
C PHE A 201 10.48 -12.16 -13.38
N ARG A 202 10.73 -12.58 -12.17
CA ARG A 202 11.46 -13.81 -11.84
C ARG A 202 10.75 -14.56 -10.73
N GLU A 203 10.81 -15.87 -10.75
CA GLU A 203 10.37 -16.68 -9.60
C GLU A 203 11.02 -16.19 -8.30
N LYS A 204 10.26 -16.11 -7.23
CA LYS A 204 10.57 -15.55 -5.91
C LYS A 204 10.64 -14.01 -5.87
N ASP A 205 10.23 -13.30 -6.91
CA ASP A 205 10.08 -11.85 -6.83
C ASP A 205 8.96 -11.45 -5.87
N LYS A 206 9.23 -10.38 -5.11
CA LYS A 206 8.19 -9.66 -4.35
C LYS A 206 7.41 -8.78 -5.31
N VAL A 207 6.10 -8.94 -5.33
CA VAL A 207 5.20 -8.25 -6.25
C VAL A 207 4.01 -7.63 -5.51
N MET A 208 3.33 -6.71 -6.16
CA MET A 208 2.12 -6.06 -5.67
C MET A 208 1.08 -6.01 -6.78
N GLN A 209 -0.16 -6.34 -6.46
CA GLN A 209 -1.33 -6.07 -7.29
C GLN A 209 -1.55 -4.56 -7.38
N ILE A 210 -1.75 -4.02 -8.60
CA ILE A 210 -1.89 -2.57 -8.82
C ILE A 210 -3.27 -2.14 -9.29
N LYS A 211 -4.15 -3.10 -9.51
CA LYS A 211 -5.56 -2.90 -9.86
C LYS A 211 -6.43 -3.77 -8.94
N ASN A 212 -7.68 -3.38 -8.74
CA ASN A 212 -8.65 -4.27 -8.07
C ASN A 212 -9.20 -5.26 -9.10
N ASP A 213 -8.98 -6.56 -8.87
CA ASP A 213 -9.66 -7.62 -9.59
C ASP A 213 -10.57 -8.38 -8.62
N TYR A 214 -11.88 -8.16 -8.71
CA TYR A 214 -12.89 -8.76 -7.85
C TYR A 214 -13.24 -10.19 -8.26
N GLN A 215 -12.88 -10.61 -9.47
CA GLN A 215 -13.29 -11.88 -10.06
C GLN A 215 -12.18 -12.93 -10.07
N ILE A 216 -10.93 -12.51 -9.96
CA ILE A 216 -9.80 -13.43 -9.95
C ILE A 216 -9.93 -14.39 -8.78
N ARG A 217 -9.75 -15.67 -9.06
CA ARG A 217 -9.89 -16.71 -8.05
C ARG A 217 -8.59 -16.93 -7.31
N TRP A 218 -8.70 -17.18 -6.02
CA TRP A 218 -7.59 -17.64 -5.20
C TRP A 218 -7.96 -18.92 -4.46
N THR A 219 -6.95 -19.73 -4.16
CA THR A 219 -7.08 -20.95 -3.39
C THR A 219 -6.03 -20.97 -2.29
N LYS A 220 -6.40 -21.56 -1.13
CA LYS A 220 -5.41 -21.92 -0.11
C LYS A 220 -5.25 -23.44 -0.12
N LYS A 221 -3.99 -23.90 -0.16
CA LYS A 221 -3.65 -25.32 -0.28
C LYS A 221 -2.94 -25.82 0.97
N THR A 222 -3.22 -27.05 1.37
CA THR A 222 -2.44 -27.75 2.40
C THR A 222 -1.03 -28.07 1.89
N SER A 223 -0.14 -28.49 2.77
CA SER A 223 1.21 -28.98 2.39
C SER A 223 1.17 -30.20 1.45
N LEU A 224 0.05 -30.90 1.36
CA LEU A 224 -0.17 -32.02 0.44
C LEU A 224 -0.77 -31.58 -0.92
N GLY A 225 -1.10 -30.30 -1.06
CA GLY A 225 -1.66 -29.72 -2.29
C GLY A 225 -3.20 -29.69 -2.34
N ASP A 226 -3.88 -30.22 -1.33
CA ASP A 226 -5.35 -30.20 -1.28
C ASP A 226 -5.85 -28.78 -0.99
N VAL A 227 -6.85 -28.33 -1.76
CA VAL A 227 -7.51 -27.04 -1.55
C VAL A 227 -8.44 -27.14 -0.34
N TYR A 228 -8.27 -26.30 0.66
CA TYR A 228 -9.13 -26.25 1.85
C TYR A 228 -9.95 -24.95 1.96
N GLU A 229 -9.57 -23.92 1.23
CA GLU A 229 -10.29 -22.64 1.18
C GLU A 229 -10.15 -22.05 -0.23
N GLU A 230 -11.20 -21.46 -0.74
CA GLU A 230 -11.20 -20.75 -2.01
C GLU A 230 -12.05 -19.48 -1.93
N GLY A 231 -11.77 -18.53 -2.79
CA GLY A 231 -12.53 -17.30 -2.87
C GLY A 231 -12.18 -16.50 -4.11
N THR A 232 -12.64 -15.27 -4.15
CA THR A 232 -12.38 -14.34 -5.25
C THR A 232 -11.91 -12.99 -4.73
N GLY A 233 -11.16 -12.28 -5.56
CA GLY A 233 -10.71 -10.92 -5.36
C GLY A 233 -9.29 -10.81 -4.83
N VAL A 234 -8.49 -10.03 -5.58
CA VAL A 234 -7.19 -9.49 -5.18
C VAL A 234 -7.21 -8.00 -5.44
N PHE A 235 -6.67 -7.22 -4.53
CA PHE A 235 -6.90 -5.79 -4.51
C PHE A 235 -5.61 -4.99 -4.69
N ASN A 236 -5.76 -3.77 -5.17
CA ASN A 236 -4.66 -2.83 -5.30
C ASN A 236 -3.99 -2.62 -3.92
N GLY A 237 -2.70 -2.90 -3.85
CA GLY A 237 -1.91 -2.88 -2.62
C GLY A 237 -1.60 -4.26 -2.03
N ASP A 238 -2.34 -5.31 -2.42
CA ASP A 238 -2.03 -6.67 -1.96
C ASP A 238 -0.65 -7.08 -2.44
N THR A 239 0.21 -7.53 -1.52
CA THR A 239 1.58 -7.95 -1.80
C THR A 239 1.71 -9.46 -1.79
N GLY A 240 2.58 -9.98 -2.65
CA GLY A 240 2.80 -11.42 -2.76
C GLY A 240 4.18 -11.77 -3.29
N ILE A 241 4.42 -13.06 -3.41
CA ILE A 241 5.67 -13.63 -3.95
C ILE A 241 5.33 -14.49 -5.16
N ILE A 242 6.02 -14.30 -6.27
CA ILE A 242 5.93 -15.20 -7.43
C ILE A 242 6.47 -16.57 -7.02
N ARG A 243 5.61 -17.57 -7.02
CA ARG A 243 6.00 -18.96 -6.71
C ARG A 243 6.48 -19.70 -7.93
N GLU A 244 5.82 -19.50 -9.05
CA GLU A 244 6.13 -20.23 -10.28
C GLU A 244 5.77 -19.38 -11.50
N ILE A 245 6.57 -19.48 -12.56
CA ILE A 245 6.27 -18.99 -13.90
C ILE A 245 6.20 -20.20 -14.81
N ILE A 246 5.04 -20.47 -15.42
CA ILE A 246 4.75 -21.64 -16.22
C ILE A 246 4.65 -21.26 -17.71
N PRO A 247 5.76 -21.30 -18.47
CA PRO A 247 5.77 -20.83 -19.85
C PRO A 247 4.82 -21.60 -20.79
N VAL A 248 4.63 -22.91 -20.54
CA VAL A 248 3.76 -23.76 -21.38
C VAL A 248 2.29 -23.44 -21.20
N ALA A 249 1.90 -23.05 -19.98
CA ALA A 249 0.52 -22.66 -19.65
C ALA A 249 0.31 -21.16 -19.83
N GLU A 250 1.36 -20.37 -20.08
CA GLU A 250 1.34 -18.91 -20.10
C GLU A 250 0.76 -18.32 -18.80
N GLN A 251 1.20 -18.88 -17.66
CA GLN A 251 0.70 -18.52 -16.34
C GLN A 251 1.82 -18.11 -15.39
N VAL A 252 1.46 -17.26 -14.42
CA VAL A 252 2.27 -16.87 -13.26
C VAL A 252 1.49 -17.15 -12.00
N VAL A 253 2.08 -17.92 -11.09
CA VAL A 253 1.47 -18.26 -9.80
C VAL A 253 2.05 -17.34 -8.73
N VAL A 254 1.19 -16.59 -8.06
CA VAL A 254 1.57 -15.67 -6.99
C VAL A 254 0.93 -16.12 -5.68
N GLU A 255 1.74 -16.18 -4.62
CA GLU A 255 1.25 -16.37 -3.26
C GLU A 255 1.17 -15.02 -2.55
N PHE A 256 -0.05 -14.62 -2.21
CA PHE A 256 -0.35 -13.44 -1.40
C PHE A 256 -0.39 -13.79 0.09
N GLU A 257 -0.61 -12.78 0.92
CA GLU A 257 -0.76 -12.94 2.36
C GLU A 257 -1.76 -14.03 2.73
N GLU A 258 -1.58 -14.61 3.90
CA GLU A 258 -2.37 -15.74 4.41
C GLU A 258 -2.32 -17.00 3.51
N GLY A 259 -1.36 -17.13 2.59
CA GLY A 259 -1.19 -18.28 1.73
C GLY A 259 -2.21 -18.37 0.58
N LYS A 260 -2.79 -17.26 0.16
CA LYS A 260 -3.68 -17.21 -1.00
C LYS A 260 -2.88 -17.38 -2.30
N MET A 261 -3.10 -18.49 -3.00
CA MET A 261 -2.47 -18.78 -4.29
C MET A 261 -3.38 -18.28 -5.42
N VAL A 262 -2.82 -17.48 -6.31
CA VAL A 262 -3.51 -16.92 -7.48
C VAL A 262 -2.76 -17.26 -8.74
N GLU A 263 -3.47 -17.72 -9.75
CA GLU A 263 -2.94 -18.03 -11.08
C GLU A 263 -3.32 -16.89 -12.04
N TYR A 264 -2.32 -16.14 -12.51
CA TYR A 264 -2.47 -15.06 -13.49
C TYR A 264 -2.14 -15.59 -14.88
N GLU A 265 -2.96 -15.25 -15.85
CA GLU A 265 -2.55 -15.36 -17.26
C GLU A 265 -1.52 -14.29 -17.59
N TYR A 266 -0.67 -14.52 -18.58
CA TYR A 266 0.31 -13.53 -19.04
C TYR A 266 -0.32 -12.20 -19.49
N SER A 267 -1.55 -12.24 -19.99
CA SER A 267 -2.35 -11.06 -20.34
C SER A 267 -2.72 -10.17 -19.15
N GLN A 268 -2.77 -10.74 -17.92
CA GLN A 268 -3.12 -10.04 -16.69
C GLN A 268 -1.90 -9.47 -15.96
N MET A 269 -0.69 -9.69 -16.46
CA MET A 269 0.55 -9.20 -15.81
C MET A 269 0.71 -7.67 -15.87
N ASP A 270 -0.15 -6.95 -16.57
CA ASP A 270 -0.27 -5.50 -16.48
C ASP A 270 -0.92 -5.01 -15.15
N GLU A 271 -1.46 -5.93 -14.36
CA GLU A 271 -1.98 -5.68 -13.02
C GLU A 271 -0.94 -5.86 -11.91
N MET A 272 0.29 -6.21 -12.26
CA MET A 272 1.34 -6.56 -11.32
C MET A 272 2.56 -5.65 -11.45
N GLU A 273 3.15 -5.27 -10.33
CA GLU A 273 4.44 -4.56 -10.29
C GLU A 273 5.40 -5.24 -9.31
N LEU A 274 6.71 -5.09 -9.51
CA LEU A 274 7.70 -5.44 -8.49
C LEU A 274 7.49 -4.56 -7.25
N ALA A 275 7.65 -5.13 -6.06
CA ALA A 275 7.30 -4.48 -4.80
C ALA A 275 8.43 -4.45 -3.75
N TYR A 276 9.68 -4.58 -4.16
CA TYR A 276 10.83 -4.34 -3.27
C TYR A 276 10.86 -2.89 -2.80
N ALA A 277 10.56 -1.96 -3.70
CA ALA A 277 10.31 -0.55 -3.41
C ALA A 277 8.92 -0.17 -3.94
N ILE A 278 8.18 0.61 -3.16
CA ILE A 278 6.86 1.14 -3.53
C ILE A 278 6.79 2.64 -3.26
N THR A 279 5.78 3.31 -3.81
CA THR A 279 5.55 4.71 -3.44
C THR A 279 4.94 4.80 -2.04
N ILE A 280 5.23 5.89 -1.32
CA ILE A 280 4.62 6.19 -0.01
C ILE A 280 3.08 6.17 -0.10
N HIS A 281 2.49 6.59 -1.23
CA HIS A 281 1.04 6.52 -1.44
C HIS A 281 0.50 5.07 -1.43
N LYS A 282 1.27 4.13 -1.96
CA LYS A 282 0.87 2.72 -2.02
C LYS A 282 1.09 1.96 -0.71
N SER A 283 1.84 2.52 0.24
CA SER A 283 1.97 1.93 1.57
C SER A 283 0.80 2.24 2.50
N GLN A 284 -0.09 3.15 2.11
CA GLN A 284 -1.22 3.57 2.94
C GLN A 284 -2.11 2.37 3.31
N GLY A 285 -2.38 2.20 4.60
CA GLY A 285 -3.11 1.06 5.15
C GLY A 285 -2.28 -0.21 5.36
N SER A 286 -0.96 -0.18 5.10
CA SER A 286 -0.05 -1.30 5.36
C SER A 286 0.80 -1.02 6.59
N GLU A 287 1.31 -2.07 7.23
CA GLU A 287 2.26 -2.00 8.35
C GLU A 287 3.51 -2.81 8.03
N TYR A 288 4.68 -2.32 8.41
CA TYR A 288 5.96 -2.98 8.15
C TYR A 288 6.83 -3.02 9.39
N PRO A 289 7.57 -4.12 9.64
CA PRO A 289 8.52 -4.21 10.76
C PRO A 289 9.62 -3.14 10.71
N ALA A 290 10.00 -2.73 9.51
CA ALA A 290 10.90 -1.61 9.25
C ALA A 290 10.70 -1.04 7.86
N ILE A 291 10.92 0.25 7.73
CA ILE A 291 10.97 0.93 6.44
C ILE A 291 12.34 1.56 6.19
N VAL A 292 12.70 1.68 4.92
CA VAL A 292 13.84 2.48 4.46
C VAL A 292 13.30 3.56 3.53
N LEU A 293 13.52 4.82 3.88
CA LEU A 293 13.05 5.99 3.13
C LEU A 293 14.23 6.72 2.49
N PRO A 294 14.66 6.38 1.26
CA PRO A 294 15.70 7.10 0.55
C PRO A 294 15.16 8.44 0.03
N VAL A 295 15.73 9.55 0.50
CA VAL A 295 15.39 10.91 0.09
C VAL A 295 16.65 11.65 -0.28
N LEU A 296 16.77 12.13 -1.52
CA LEU A 296 17.86 12.95 -1.98
C LEU A 296 17.35 14.02 -2.94
N GLY A 297 16.95 15.17 -2.41
CA GLY A 297 16.34 16.22 -3.21
C GLY A 297 15.02 15.77 -3.86
N GLY A 298 14.48 16.58 -4.75
CA GLY A 298 13.27 16.26 -5.51
C GLY A 298 12.28 17.42 -5.58
N PRO A 299 11.18 17.24 -6.32
CA PRO A 299 10.13 18.26 -6.39
C PRO A 299 9.57 18.56 -4.99
N LYS A 300 9.58 19.83 -4.58
CA LYS A 300 9.09 20.26 -3.26
C LYS A 300 7.65 19.80 -2.97
N MET A 301 6.83 19.62 -4.01
CA MET A 301 5.45 19.11 -3.89
C MET A 301 5.40 17.68 -3.40
N LEU A 302 6.39 16.84 -3.73
CA LEU A 302 6.44 15.42 -3.34
C LEU A 302 7.17 15.20 -2.00
N LEU A 303 7.73 16.24 -1.40
CA LEU A 303 8.39 16.21 -0.10
C LEU A 303 7.57 16.98 0.96
N GLY A 304 6.25 16.98 0.82
CA GLY A 304 5.34 17.63 1.74
C GLY A 304 5.27 16.92 3.11
N ARG A 305 4.90 17.67 4.15
CA ARG A 305 4.77 17.15 5.52
C ARG A 305 3.89 15.90 5.60
N ASN A 306 2.76 15.92 4.92
CA ASN A 306 1.80 14.80 4.96
C ASN A 306 2.39 13.52 4.38
N LEU A 307 3.25 13.62 3.34
CA LEU A 307 3.90 12.45 2.78
C LEU A 307 4.92 11.86 3.75
N LEU A 308 5.74 12.71 4.38
CA LEU A 308 6.72 12.27 5.37
C LEU A 308 6.03 11.72 6.64
N TYR A 309 4.95 12.38 7.09
CA TYR A 309 4.11 11.87 8.17
C TYR A 309 3.59 10.47 7.87
N LEU A 310 2.99 10.30 6.68
CA LEU A 310 2.47 9.00 6.24
C LEU A 310 3.54 7.91 6.23
N SER A 311 4.77 8.23 5.78
CA SER A 311 5.85 7.25 5.75
C SER A 311 6.28 6.75 7.14
N LEU A 312 6.05 7.52 8.19
CA LEU A 312 6.42 7.15 9.56
C LEU A 312 5.33 6.37 10.31
N ILE A 313 4.07 6.58 9.96
CA ILE A 313 2.96 5.90 10.67
C ILE A 313 2.72 4.46 10.21
N HIS A 314 3.46 3.96 9.22
CA HIS A 314 3.39 2.60 8.71
C HIS A 314 4.45 1.64 9.30
N ILE A 315 5.10 2.04 10.41
CA ILE A 315 6.12 1.25 11.09
C ILE A 315 5.58 0.72 12.41
#